data_d287fd0ccdef1f9ad4ff601b35201317
#
_entry.id   d287fd0ccdef1f9ad4ff601b35201317
#
_cell.length_a   1.000
_cell.length_b   1.000
_cell.length_c   1.000
_cell.angle_alpha   90.00
_cell.angle_beta   90.00
_cell.angle_gamma   90.00
#
_symmetry.space_group_name_H-M   'P 1'
#
loop_
_entity.id
_entity.type
_entity.pdbx_description
1 polymer ?
#
loop_
_entity_poly.entity_id
_entity_poly.type
_entity_poly.pdbx_seq_one_letter_code
_entity_poly.pdbx_strand_id
1 'polypeptide(L)'
;MSKYSTNSTQFKESGLLVQALIEMGFTVDQIEVNQTAQQLFDYHGRATKYLAQTGDKAEIIIRRQHVGSAANDIGFRRNENGRFEAIISAFDSGSNRYNSEWLGKLTGAYARQGVIAKMLKQGYRYAGPKKVGNRTELSFVTNKA
;
A
#
# COMPACT_ATOMS: atom_id res chain seq x y z
N MET A 1 -0.69 15.57 -19.19
CA MET A 1 -1.70 14.92 -18.33
C MET A 1 -1.25 13.56 -17.91
N SER A 2 -1.48 13.24 -16.66
CA SER A 2 -0.98 12.02 -16.09
C SER A 2 -2.04 10.92 -16.15
N LYS A 3 -1.69 9.80 -16.76
CA LYS A 3 -2.58 8.64 -16.87
C LYS A 3 -2.30 7.66 -15.74
N TYR A 4 -3.36 7.03 -15.24
CA TYR A 4 -3.22 5.89 -14.34
C TYR A 4 -2.77 4.65 -15.09
N SER A 5 -1.94 3.86 -14.42
CA SER A 5 -1.59 2.51 -14.85
C SER A 5 -1.73 1.57 -13.66
N THR A 6 -1.87 0.28 -13.98
CA THR A 6 -1.95 -0.75 -12.94
C THR A 6 -0.62 -1.49 -12.83
N ASN A 7 -0.30 -1.86 -11.60
CA ASN A 7 0.88 -2.66 -11.28
C ASN A 7 0.44 -3.86 -10.47
N SER A 8 0.84 -5.05 -10.90
CA SER A 8 0.54 -6.28 -10.18
C SER A 8 1.30 -6.32 -8.86
N THR A 9 0.64 -6.83 -7.81
CA THR A 9 1.26 -7.00 -6.50
C THR A 9 0.98 -8.39 -5.95
N GLN A 10 1.63 -8.70 -4.83
CA GLN A 10 1.40 -9.94 -4.07
C GLN A 10 0.43 -9.73 -2.91
N PHE A 11 -0.19 -8.56 -2.81
CA PHE A 11 -1.01 -8.21 -1.65
C PHE A 11 -2.38 -8.87 -1.74
N LYS A 12 -2.71 -9.70 -0.76
CA LYS A 12 -4.00 -10.41 -0.69
C LYS A 12 -4.88 -9.90 0.44
N GLU A 13 -4.27 -9.46 1.54
CA GLU A 13 -4.99 -9.10 2.75
C GLU A 13 -4.94 -7.59 2.98
N SER A 14 -6.12 -6.98 3.04
CA SER A 14 -6.22 -5.53 3.21
C SER A 14 -5.59 -5.04 4.51
N GLY A 15 -5.76 -5.78 5.60
CA GLY A 15 -5.17 -5.42 6.89
C GLY A 15 -3.65 -5.36 6.86
N LEU A 16 -3.01 -6.32 6.21
CA LEU A 16 -1.55 -6.32 6.06
C LEU A 16 -1.08 -5.19 5.16
N LEU A 17 -1.83 -4.89 4.10
CA LEU A 17 -1.50 -3.77 3.22
C LEU A 17 -1.58 -2.44 3.96
N VAL A 18 -2.61 -2.25 4.79
CA VAL A 18 -2.73 -1.05 5.61
C VAL A 18 -1.54 -0.94 6.56
N GLN A 19 -1.16 -2.02 7.25
CA GLN A 19 -0.01 -2.03 8.15
C GLN A 19 1.29 -1.74 7.40
N ALA A 20 1.44 -2.28 6.20
CA ALA A 20 2.61 -2.00 5.36
C ALA A 20 2.68 -0.53 4.97
N LEU A 21 1.56 0.08 4.61
CA LEU A 21 1.50 1.51 4.28
C LEU A 21 1.84 2.37 5.51
N ILE A 22 1.42 1.96 6.69
CA ILE A 22 1.79 2.63 7.94
C ILE A 22 3.31 2.53 8.16
N GLU A 23 3.89 1.36 7.93
CA GLU A 23 5.35 1.17 8.01
C GLU A 23 6.09 2.09 7.03
N MET A 24 5.50 2.35 5.85
CA MET A 24 6.07 3.24 4.82
C MET A 24 5.95 4.73 5.17
N GLY A 25 5.24 5.07 6.25
CA GLY A 25 5.17 6.44 6.74
C GLY A 25 3.78 7.08 6.71
N PHE A 26 2.77 6.39 6.20
CA PHE A 26 1.40 6.92 6.24
C PHE A 26 0.78 6.67 7.61
N THR A 27 -0.10 7.55 8.04
CA THR A 27 -0.89 7.33 9.26
C THR A 27 -2.19 6.62 8.92
N VAL A 28 -2.81 6.00 9.90
CA VAL A 28 -4.09 5.31 9.67
C VAL A 28 -5.16 6.26 9.13
N ASP A 29 -5.14 7.52 9.53
CA ASP A 29 -6.11 8.53 9.06
C ASP A 29 -5.89 8.92 7.59
N GLN A 30 -4.71 8.66 7.04
CA GLN A 30 -4.36 8.96 5.66
C GLN A 30 -4.70 7.81 4.71
N ILE A 31 -5.10 6.67 5.23
CA ILE A 31 -5.39 5.48 4.44
C ILE A 31 -6.90 5.23 4.48
N GLU A 32 -7.55 5.44 3.35
CA GLU A 32 -8.98 5.21 3.21
C GLU A 32 -9.21 3.74 2.85
N VAL A 33 -10.02 3.04 3.63
CA VAL A 33 -10.33 1.62 3.41
C VAL A 33 -11.82 1.48 3.19
N ASN A 34 -12.20 0.94 2.04
CA ASN A 34 -13.59 0.75 1.66
C ASN A 34 -13.85 -0.70 1.28
N GLN A 35 -15.06 -1.18 1.55
CA GLN A 35 -15.47 -2.53 1.17
C GLN A 35 -15.72 -2.64 -0.34
N THR A 36 -16.12 -1.54 -0.96
CA THR A 36 -16.33 -1.46 -2.40
C THR A 36 -15.41 -0.40 -2.99
N ALA A 37 -14.99 -0.59 -4.24
CA ALA A 37 -14.09 0.33 -4.92
C ALA A 37 -14.72 1.71 -5.06
N GLN A 38 -13.97 2.74 -4.70
CA GLN A 38 -14.38 4.14 -4.76
C GLN A 38 -13.57 4.88 -5.81
N GLN A 39 -14.15 5.94 -6.36
CA GLN A 39 -13.54 6.75 -7.42
C GLN A 39 -12.23 7.38 -6.94
N LEU A 40 -11.20 7.30 -7.78
CA LEU A 40 -9.95 8.03 -7.62
C LEU A 40 -10.07 9.40 -8.31
N PHE A 41 -9.46 10.40 -7.72
CA PHE A 41 -9.49 11.77 -8.24
C PHE A 41 -8.09 12.25 -8.61
N ASP A 42 -8.01 13.01 -9.70
CA ASP A 42 -6.75 13.58 -10.16
C ASP A 42 -6.35 14.82 -9.34
N TYR A 43 -5.24 15.43 -9.74
CA TYR A 43 -4.68 16.59 -9.02
C TYR A 43 -5.59 17.83 -9.03
N HIS A 44 -6.62 17.85 -9.88
CA HIS A 44 -7.67 18.87 -9.88
C HIS A 44 -8.93 18.45 -9.13
N GLY A 45 -8.92 17.25 -8.53
CA GLY A 45 -10.11 16.70 -7.87
C GLY A 45 -11.16 16.18 -8.84
N ARG A 46 -10.76 15.84 -10.07
CA ARG A 46 -11.68 15.34 -11.09
C ARG A 46 -11.61 13.82 -11.17
N ALA A 47 -12.77 13.20 -11.40
CA ALA A 47 -12.85 11.78 -11.70
C ALA A 47 -12.25 11.53 -13.09
N THR A 48 -11.47 10.45 -13.20
CA THR A 48 -10.85 10.05 -14.46
C THR A 48 -11.35 8.67 -14.90
N LYS A 49 -11.08 8.33 -16.16
CA LYS A 49 -11.54 7.08 -16.78
C LYS A 49 -10.42 6.44 -17.63
N TYR A 50 -9.19 6.45 -17.13
CA TYR A 50 -8.07 5.88 -17.88
C TYR A 50 -8.14 4.35 -17.96
N LEU A 51 -8.67 3.70 -16.94
CA LEU A 51 -8.80 2.24 -16.88
C LEU A 51 -10.20 1.85 -17.35
N ALA A 52 -10.32 1.62 -18.65
CA ALA A 52 -11.61 1.52 -19.33
C ALA A 52 -12.53 0.40 -18.81
N GLN A 53 -11.96 -0.77 -18.49
CA GLN A 53 -12.78 -1.93 -18.10
C GLN A 53 -13.23 -1.90 -16.65
N THR A 54 -12.43 -1.32 -15.78
CA THR A 54 -12.63 -1.36 -14.33
C THR A 54 -12.93 -0.01 -13.74
N GLY A 55 -12.70 1.06 -14.50
CA GLY A 55 -12.74 2.42 -14.02
C GLY A 55 -11.52 2.73 -13.13
N ASP A 56 -11.36 4.01 -12.83
CA ASP A 56 -10.30 4.48 -11.94
C ASP A 56 -10.82 4.46 -10.51
N LYS A 57 -10.95 3.25 -9.96
CA LYS A 57 -11.55 2.98 -8.65
C LYS A 57 -10.70 2.02 -7.86
N ALA A 58 -10.75 2.13 -6.55
CA ALA A 58 -10.02 1.23 -5.66
C ALA A 58 -10.70 1.15 -4.29
N GLU A 59 -10.47 0.05 -3.59
CA GLU A 59 -10.97 -0.14 -2.22
C GLU A 59 -10.08 0.58 -1.20
N ILE A 60 -8.76 0.54 -1.39
CA ILE A 60 -7.82 1.21 -0.49
C ILE A 60 -7.21 2.39 -1.24
N ILE A 61 -7.30 3.57 -0.64
CA ILE A 61 -6.91 4.82 -1.32
C ILE A 61 -6.07 5.69 -0.39
N ILE A 62 -4.98 6.19 -0.94
CA ILE A 62 -4.26 7.33 -0.37
C ILE A 62 -4.68 8.55 -1.20
N ARG A 63 -5.44 9.45 -0.57
CA ARG A 63 -5.90 10.64 -1.28
C ARG A 63 -4.74 11.57 -1.62
N ARG A 64 -4.88 12.31 -2.69
CA ARG A 64 -3.83 13.15 -3.27
C ARG A 64 -3.16 14.10 -2.27
N GLN A 65 -3.90 14.59 -1.29
CA GLN A 65 -3.36 15.49 -0.27
C GLN A 65 -2.23 14.84 0.56
N HIS A 66 -2.24 13.52 0.63
CA HIS A 66 -1.26 12.72 1.39
C HIS A 66 -0.21 12.06 0.50
N VAL A 67 -0.38 12.14 -0.82
CA VAL A 67 0.57 11.57 -1.79
C VAL A 67 1.74 12.52 -2.03
N GLY A 68 1.43 13.77 -2.31
CA GLY A 68 2.47 14.77 -2.56
C GLY A 68 1.92 16.01 -3.23
N SER A 69 2.85 16.88 -3.69
CA SER A 69 2.52 18.11 -4.38
C SER A 69 1.96 17.81 -5.77
N ALA A 70 0.86 18.44 -6.13
CA ALA A 70 0.17 18.27 -7.42
C ALA A 70 -0.12 16.79 -7.74
N ALA A 71 -0.30 15.99 -6.71
CA ALA A 71 -0.46 14.56 -6.83
C ALA A 71 -1.89 14.15 -7.17
N ASN A 72 -2.02 12.92 -7.66
CA ASN A 72 -3.30 12.26 -7.87
C ASN A 72 -3.50 11.23 -6.77
N ASP A 73 -4.73 10.78 -6.55
CA ASP A 73 -4.99 9.69 -5.61
C ASP A 73 -4.22 8.43 -6.05
N ILE A 74 -3.72 7.67 -5.09
CA ILE A 74 -3.15 6.35 -5.32
C ILE A 74 -4.15 5.33 -4.79
N GLY A 75 -4.44 4.30 -5.58
CA GLY A 75 -5.38 3.27 -5.20
C GLY A 75 -4.80 1.86 -5.25
N PHE A 76 -5.38 1.00 -4.45
CA PHE A 76 -5.13 -0.44 -4.50
C PHE A 76 -6.48 -1.12 -4.67
N ARG A 77 -6.65 -1.78 -5.81
CA ARG A 77 -7.91 -2.43 -6.19
C ARG A 77 -7.75 -3.93 -6.24
N ARG A 78 -8.66 -4.64 -5.59
CA ARG A 78 -8.67 -6.09 -5.61
C ARG A 78 -9.10 -6.60 -6.98
N ASN A 79 -8.29 -7.48 -7.56
CA ASN A 79 -8.59 -8.08 -8.86
C ASN A 79 -9.34 -9.41 -8.70
N GLU A 80 -9.61 -10.08 -9.83
CA GLU A 80 -10.33 -11.34 -9.86
C GLU A 80 -9.65 -12.47 -9.08
N ASN A 81 -8.32 -12.40 -8.96
CA ASN A 81 -7.53 -13.40 -8.25
C ASN A 81 -7.44 -13.12 -6.75
N GLY A 82 -8.11 -12.08 -6.27
CA GLY A 82 -8.08 -11.69 -4.86
C GLY A 82 -6.84 -10.92 -4.45
N ARG A 83 -6.00 -10.52 -5.39
CA ARG A 83 -4.82 -9.70 -5.14
C ARG A 83 -5.13 -8.24 -5.45
N PHE A 84 -4.48 -7.35 -4.73
CA PHE A 84 -4.58 -5.93 -5.03
C PHE A 84 -3.65 -5.56 -6.19
N GLU A 85 -4.15 -4.72 -7.08
CA GLU A 85 -3.33 -4.02 -8.07
C GLU A 85 -3.12 -2.60 -7.59
N ALA A 86 -1.89 -2.10 -7.71
CA ALA A 86 -1.59 -0.71 -7.40
C ALA A 86 -1.92 0.17 -8.60
N ILE A 87 -2.72 1.20 -8.38
CA ILE A 87 -3.14 2.15 -9.42
C ILE A 87 -2.45 3.47 -9.13
N ILE A 88 -1.46 3.80 -9.93
CA ILE A 88 -0.59 4.95 -9.72
C ILE A 88 -0.50 5.72 -11.04
N SER A 89 -0.58 7.06 -10.97
CA SER A 89 -0.43 7.89 -12.15
C SER A 89 1.04 7.98 -12.58
N ALA A 90 1.26 8.24 -13.87
CA ALA A 90 2.60 8.42 -14.40
C ALA A 90 3.33 9.58 -13.71
N PHE A 91 2.61 10.66 -13.38
CA PHE A 91 3.18 11.80 -12.66
C PHE A 91 3.69 11.36 -11.27
N ASP A 92 2.86 10.65 -10.51
CA ASP A 92 3.23 10.23 -9.15
C ASP A 92 4.34 9.19 -9.17
N SER A 93 4.34 8.31 -10.17
CA SER A 93 5.42 7.34 -10.36
C SER A 93 6.75 8.04 -10.65
N GLY A 94 6.73 9.08 -11.49
CA GLY A 94 7.93 9.83 -11.84
C GLY A 94 8.30 10.87 -10.80
N SER A 95 7.51 11.95 -10.72
CA SER A 95 7.86 13.13 -9.91
C SER A 95 7.79 12.91 -8.43
N ASN A 96 6.83 12.11 -7.96
CA ASN A 96 6.65 11.81 -6.54
C ASN A 96 7.26 10.46 -6.13
N ARG A 97 7.91 9.78 -7.07
CA ARG A 97 8.69 8.55 -6.83
C ARG A 97 7.90 7.36 -6.29
N TYR A 98 6.60 7.28 -6.56
CA TYR A 98 5.81 6.09 -6.28
C TYR A 98 5.97 5.10 -7.44
N ASN A 99 7.19 4.63 -7.61
CA ASN A 99 7.66 3.83 -8.76
C ASN A 99 7.83 2.36 -8.34
N SER A 100 8.48 1.56 -9.20
CA SER A 100 8.72 0.16 -8.91
C SER A 100 9.60 -0.06 -7.68
N GLU A 101 10.54 0.85 -7.42
CA GLU A 101 11.36 0.79 -6.21
C GLU A 101 10.52 0.99 -4.95
N TRP A 102 9.61 1.98 -4.98
CA TRP A 102 8.68 2.20 -3.88
C TRP A 102 7.76 0.99 -3.66
N LEU A 103 7.23 0.42 -4.75
CA LEU A 103 6.41 -0.79 -4.66
C LEU A 103 7.19 -1.97 -4.11
N GLY A 104 8.48 -2.07 -4.44
CA GLY A 104 9.36 -3.09 -3.87
C GLY A 104 9.53 -2.93 -2.36
N LYS A 105 9.70 -1.70 -1.91
CA LYS A 105 9.77 -1.40 -0.46
C LYS A 105 8.45 -1.72 0.24
N LEU A 106 7.33 -1.38 -0.40
CA LEU A 106 6.01 -1.71 0.14
C LEU A 106 5.81 -3.24 0.22
N THR A 107 6.28 -3.96 -0.79
CA THR A 107 6.24 -5.43 -0.80
C THR A 107 7.03 -6.01 0.36
N GLY A 108 8.21 -5.46 0.64
CA GLY A 108 9.02 -5.86 1.80
C GLY A 108 8.31 -5.58 3.12
N ALA A 109 7.70 -4.41 3.24
CA ALA A 109 6.92 -4.04 4.42
C ALA A 109 5.73 -4.99 4.61
N TYR A 110 5.02 -5.31 3.54
CA TYR A 110 3.91 -6.24 3.56
C TYR A 110 4.34 -7.63 4.06
N ALA A 111 5.47 -8.13 3.56
CA ALA A 111 6.02 -9.42 4.00
C ALA A 111 6.38 -9.40 5.49
N ARG A 112 7.01 -8.32 5.97
CA ARG A 112 7.33 -8.18 7.40
C ARG A 112 6.08 -8.17 8.27
N GLN A 113 5.03 -7.44 7.85
CA GLN A 113 3.78 -7.42 8.59
C GLN A 113 3.11 -8.78 8.63
N GLY A 114 3.22 -9.56 7.55
CA GLY A 114 2.74 -10.94 7.50
C GLY A 114 3.44 -11.84 8.50
N VAL A 115 4.77 -11.72 8.62
CA VAL A 115 5.54 -12.48 9.60
C VAL A 115 5.14 -12.08 11.03
N ILE A 116 5.04 -10.78 11.29
CA ILE A 116 4.65 -10.27 12.61
C ILE A 116 3.27 -10.83 13.00
N ALA A 117 2.29 -10.76 12.10
CA ALA A 117 0.94 -11.27 12.37
C ALA A 117 0.95 -12.76 12.66
N LYS A 118 1.72 -13.53 11.90
CA LYS A 118 1.85 -14.97 12.09
C LYS A 118 2.46 -15.30 13.46
N MET A 119 3.52 -14.61 13.84
CA MET A 119 4.20 -14.84 15.10
C MET A 119 3.33 -14.45 16.29
N LEU A 120 2.56 -13.36 16.18
CA LEU A 120 1.62 -12.96 17.23
C LEU A 120 0.55 -14.05 17.45
N LYS A 121 0.05 -14.68 16.38
CA LYS A 121 -0.90 -15.78 16.49
C LYS A 121 -0.32 -16.99 17.17
N GLN A 122 0.99 -17.19 17.10
CA GLN A 122 1.69 -18.30 17.75
C GLN A 122 2.09 -17.98 19.20
N GLY A 123 1.68 -16.83 19.72
CA GLY A 123 1.92 -16.46 21.11
C GLY A 123 3.21 -15.70 21.36
N TYR A 124 3.89 -15.25 20.30
CA TYR A 124 5.06 -14.41 20.44
C TYR A 124 4.68 -12.94 20.51
N ARG A 125 5.55 -12.16 21.10
CA ARG A 125 5.44 -10.70 21.11
C ARG A 125 6.53 -10.12 20.22
N TYR A 126 6.16 -9.12 19.41
CA TYR A 126 7.12 -8.47 18.55
C TYR A 126 7.99 -7.49 19.36
N ALA A 127 9.30 -7.67 19.28
CA ALA A 127 10.27 -6.85 20.03
C ALA A 127 10.90 -5.74 19.17
N GLY A 128 10.52 -5.66 17.90
CA GLY A 128 10.93 -4.59 17.00
C GLY A 128 11.92 -5.05 15.93
N PRO A 129 12.19 -4.19 14.93
CA PRO A 129 13.16 -4.47 13.90
C PRO A 129 14.56 -4.18 14.42
N LYS A 130 15.54 -4.93 13.88
CA LYS A 130 16.95 -4.70 14.15
C LYS A 130 17.72 -4.68 12.83
N LYS A 131 18.48 -3.64 12.60
CA LYS A 131 19.36 -3.53 11.42
C LYS A 131 20.62 -4.32 11.66
N VAL A 132 20.94 -5.23 10.72
CA VAL A 132 22.18 -6.00 10.71
C VAL A 132 22.78 -5.87 9.30
N GLY A 133 23.74 -4.96 9.14
CA GLY A 133 24.27 -4.62 7.82
C GLY A 133 23.18 -4.02 6.93
N ASN A 134 22.98 -4.60 5.75
CA ASN A 134 21.96 -4.15 4.78
C ASN A 134 20.60 -4.83 4.95
N ARG A 135 20.48 -5.70 5.94
CA ARG A 135 19.22 -6.42 6.16
C ARG A 135 18.54 -5.97 7.44
N THR A 136 17.25 -6.23 7.52
CA THR A 136 16.45 -6.00 8.72
C THR A 136 16.05 -7.35 9.31
N GLU A 137 16.39 -7.56 10.58
CA GLU A 137 15.95 -8.74 11.31
C GLU A 137 14.75 -8.38 12.19
N LEU A 138 13.76 -9.28 12.24
CA LEU A 138 12.60 -9.12 13.11
C LEU A 138 12.83 -9.92 14.38
N SER A 139 12.64 -9.28 15.52
CA SER A 139 12.85 -9.91 16.83
C SER A 139 11.54 -10.21 17.52
N PHE A 140 11.44 -11.39 18.08
CA PHE A 140 10.25 -11.85 18.80
C PHE A 140 10.65 -12.44 20.14
N VAL A 141 9.77 -12.26 21.14
CA VAL A 141 9.95 -12.88 22.46
C VAL A 141 8.68 -13.62 22.81
N THR A 142 8.83 -14.69 23.60
CA THR A 142 7.67 -15.45 24.05
C THR A 142 6.86 -14.67 25.08
N ASN A 143 5.53 -14.81 25.01
CA ASN A 143 4.62 -14.24 26.02
C ASN A 143 4.43 -15.15 27.22
N LYS A 144 5.09 -16.28 27.25
CA LYS A 144 4.96 -17.22 28.38
C LYS A 144 5.61 -16.62 29.62
N ALA A 145 4.86 -16.66 30.67
CA ALA A 145 5.38 -16.29 31.99
C ALA A 145 6.40 -17.34 32.47
#